data_867fbec5fe252b5d1965eb73b940144f
#
_entry.id   867fbec5fe252b5d1965eb73b940144f
#
_cell.length_a   1.000
_cell.length_b   1.000
_cell.length_c   1.000
_cell.angle_alpha   90.00
_cell.angle_beta   90.00
_cell.angle_gamma   90.00
#
_symmetry.space_group_name_H-M   'P 1'
#
loop_
_entity.id
_entity.type
_entity.pdbx_description
1 polymer ?
#
loop_
_entity_poly.entity_id
_entity_poly.type
_entity_poly.pdbx_seq_one_letter_code
_entity_poly.pdbx_strand_id
1 'polypeptide(L)'
;MHLRQFLYLTFFLFIPSLLAAQPCREVSAYFPSWKWYNRGQLVNPASIHYEKYTTIIYAFFKPNPDGSISPFDPVADKTLLLGEAAPGIPRAYLGKKDFGNPDWHNDRNSLVKRAHSEGVKVVISVGGWTLSDQFSSIAASAEKRRRFAHSCNEMVRVYGIDGIDIDWEYPGFITNKGSADDKYNFTHLLQAVRDSLDALEFQRGRHLSLSAAFGVAPTRMAEIEWAKVVHLLDHINLMTYDFYGNSFATTNHNAPLYSPEKGLNGYDTHSAVRHLMERYGVPSWKINIGLAFYGRSLKTKGAAGLHVSSRQLPDTKTFPEDGGTPMFRPPT
;
A
#
# COMPACT_ATOMS: atom_id res chain seq x y z
N MET A 1 4.56 -83.07 11.44
CA MET A 1 5.24 -81.98 12.13
C MET A 1 5.31 -80.78 11.15
N HIS A 2 4.29 -79.89 11.18
CA HIS A 2 4.20 -78.78 10.25
C HIS A 2 4.54 -77.47 10.98
N LEU A 3 5.63 -76.88 10.58
CA LEU A 3 6.10 -75.57 11.09
C LEU A 3 5.34 -74.48 10.29
N ARG A 4 4.44 -73.71 10.94
CA ARG A 4 3.81 -72.53 10.37
C ARG A 4 4.70 -71.34 10.64
N GLN A 5 5.27 -70.76 9.58
CA GLN A 5 5.95 -69.48 9.60
C GLN A 5 4.91 -68.37 9.60
N PHE A 6 4.89 -67.55 10.63
CA PHE A 6 4.16 -66.29 10.70
C PHE A 6 5.00 -65.19 10.09
N LEU A 7 4.57 -64.65 8.97
CA LEU A 7 5.16 -63.49 8.34
C LEU A 7 4.53 -62.22 8.98
N TYR A 8 5.31 -61.50 9.79
CA TYR A 8 4.89 -60.18 10.27
C TYR A 8 5.19 -59.14 9.19
N LEU A 9 4.14 -58.58 8.59
CA LEU A 9 4.18 -57.47 7.65
C LEU A 9 4.17 -56.17 8.48
N THR A 10 5.32 -55.55 8.65
CA THR A 10 5.44 -54.25 9.30
C THR A 10 5.09 -53.17 8.30
N PHE A 11 3.89 -52.57 8.47
CA PHE A 11 3.46 -51.41 7.70
C PHE A 11 4.15 -50.17 8.27
N PHE A 12 5.15 -49.65 7.56
CA PHE A 12 5.69 -48.28 7.84
C PHE A 12 4.70 -47.24 7.32
N LEU A 13 3.92 -46.64 8.22
CA LEU A 13 3.15 -45.44 7.94
C LEU A 13 4.14 -44.27 7.75
N PHE A 14 4.42 -43.96 6.48
CA PHE A 14 5.05 -42.68 6.12
C PHE A 14 4.00 -41.58 6.39
N ILE A 15 4.07 -40.93 7.56
CA ILE A 15 3.38 -39.67 7.80
C ILE A 15 4.26 -38.60 7.12
N PRO A 16 3.83 -37.99 5.99
CA PRO A 16 4.53 -36.83 5.49
C PRO A 16 4.41 -35.77 6.58
N SER A 17 5.52 -35.44 7.25
CA SER A 17 5.61 -34.23 8.03
C SER A 17 5.30 -33.08 7.08
N LEU A 18 4.07 -32.56 7.15
CA LEU A 18 3.73 -31.26 6.64
C LEU A 18 4.64 -30.28 7.41
N LEU A 19 5.81 -30.01 6.84
CA LEU A 19 6.54 -28.79 7.16
C LEU A 19 5.56 -27.67 6.81
N ALA A 20 4.85 -27.17 7.84
CA ALA A 20 4.15 -25.93 7.73
C ALA A 20 5.22 -24.91 7.36
N ALA A 21 5.28 -24.53 6.08
CA ALA A 21 6.10 -23.44 5.65
C ALA A 21 5.76 -22.28 6.58
N GLN A 22 6.75 -21.73 7.28
CA GLN A 22 6.52 -20.53 8.06
C GLN A 22 5.92 -19.51 7.08
N PRO A 23 4.80 -18.84 7.42
CA PRO A 23 4.21 -17.88 6.53
C PRO A 23 5.30 -16.88 6.16
N CYS A 24 5.58 -16.79 4.86
CA CYS A 24 6.54 -15.83 4.33
C CYS A 24 6.09 -14.46 4.81
N ARG A 25 6.96 -13.72 5.49
CA ARG A 25 6.61 -12.38 5.99
C ARG A 25 6.31 -11.50 4.80
N GLU A 26 5.20 -10.76 4.86
CA GLU A 26 4.87 -9.78 3.84
C GLU A 26 5.91 -8.66 3.85
N VAL A 27 6.49 -8.38 2.69
CA VAL A 27 7.37 -7.23 2.45
C VAL A 27 6.81 -6.50 1.24
N SER A 28 6.02 -5.47 1.51
CA SER A 28 5.37 -4.68 0.47
C SER A 28 6.10 -3.37 0.21
N ALA A 29 6.16 -2.94 -1.05
CA ALA A 29 6.69 -1.64 -1.44
C ALA A 29 5.66 -0.84 -2.24
N TYR A 30 5.37 0.39 -1.81
CA TYR A 30 4.59 1.33 -2.60
C TYR A 30 5.43 1.86 -3.76
N PHE A 31 4.95 1.66 -4.98
CA PHE A 31 5.54 2.20 -6.21
C PHE A 31 4.87 3.53 -6.55
N PRO A 32 5.55 4.68 -6.36
CA PRO A 32 4.97 6.00 -6.60
C PRO A 32 5.02 6.36 -8.08
N SER A 33 3.96 6.08 -8.84
CA SER A 33 3.92 6.26 -10.30
C SER A 33 4.27 7.68 -10.76
N TRP A 34 3.88 8.69 -9.98
CA TRP A 34 4.19 10.11 -10.26
C TRP A 34 5.69 10.44 -10.23
N LYS A 35 6.52 9.61 -9.59
CA LYS A 35 7.98 9.78 -9.58
C LYS A 35 8.62 9.33 -10.91
N TRP A 36 7.89 8.65 -11.77
CA TRP A 36 8.40 8.24 -13.08
C TRP A 36 8.83 9.43 -13.95
N TYR A 37 8.16 10.57 -13.83
CA TYR A 37 8.52 11.79 -14.56
C TYR A 37 9.76 12.52 -14.00
N ASN A 38 10.21 12.13 -12.82
CA ASN A 38 11.28 12.83 -12.12
C ASN A 38 12.63 12.12 -12.27
N ARG A 39 13.73 12.87 -12.10
CA ARG A 39 15.09 12.34 -11.96
C ARG A 39 15.53 11.37 -13.07
N GLY A 40 15.15 11.64 -14.32
CA GLY A 40 15.50 10.78 -15.44
C GLY A 40 14.90 9.38 -15.37
N GLN A 41 13.69 9.27 -14.80
CA GLN A 41 12.96 8.01 -14.66
C GLN A 41 13.64 6.99 -13.72
N LEU A 42 14.26 7.48 -12.66
CA LEU A 42 14.87 6.60 -11.65
C LEU A 42 13.88 5.57 -11.10
N VAL A 43 12.61 5.96 -10.93
CA VAL A 43 11.52 5.08 -10.49
C VAL A 43 10.82 4.52 -11.72
N ASN A 44 11.18 3.31 -12.12
CA ASN A 44 10.60 2.59 -13.25
C ASN A 44 10.62 1.07 -12.98
N PRO A 45 9.88 0.24 -13.74
CA PRO A 45 9.83 -1.20 -13.50
C PRO A 45 11.18 -1.90 -13.56
N ALA A 46 12.14 -1.39 -14.34
CA ALA A 46 13.47 -2.00 -14.45
C ALA A 46 14.40 -1.69 -13.27
N SER A 47 14.09 -0.66 -12.47
CA SER A 47 14.89 -0.27 -11.30
C SER A 47 14.48 -0.96 -10.00
N ILE A 48 13.43 -1.79 -10.02
CA ILE A 48 12.94 -2.49 -8.85
C ILE A 48 13.77 -3.76 -8.59
N HIS A 49 14.21 -3.95 -7.37
CA HIS A 49 14.83 -5.17 -6.87
C HIS A 49 13.73 -6.12 -6.36
N TYR A 50 13.03 -6.78 -7.30
CA TYR A 50 11.85 -7.61 -7.02
C TYR A 50 12.13 -8.70 -5.98
N GLU A 51 13.34 -9.27 -5.96
CA GLU A 51 13.78 -10.31 -5.03
C GLU A 51 13.70 -9.90 -3.55
N LYS A 52 13.50 -8.64 -3.27
CA LYS A 52 13.37 -8.10 -1.90
C LYS A 52 11.94 -7.96 -1.43
N TYR A 53 10.96 -8.19 -2.30
CA TYR A 53 9.56 -7.93 -2.02
C TYR A 53 8.69 -9.15 -2.24
N THR A 54 7.58 -9.22 -1.52
CA THR A 54 6.49 -10.15 -1.77
C THR A 54 5.38 -9.52 -2.59
N THR A 55 5.22 -8.20 -2.45
CA THR A 55 4.17 -7.42 -3.11
C THR A 55 4.66 -6.04 -3.50
N ILE A 56 4.34 -5.61 -4.71
CA ILE A 56 4.45 -4.21 -5.13
C ILE A 56 3.05 -3.60 -5.13
N ILE A 57 2.87 -2.52 -4.38
CA ILE A 57 1.62 -1.75 -4.33
C ILE A 57 1.77 -0.54 -5.24
N TYR A 58 1.09 -0.56 -6.38
CA TYR A 58 1.15 0.52 -7.37
C TYR A 58 0.26 1.69 -6.95
N ALA A 59 0.80 2.84 -6.73
CA ALA A 59 0.12 4.04 -6.28
C ALA A 59 0.15 5.14 -7.35
N PHE A 60 -0.98 5.76 -7.73
CA PHE A 60 -2.33 5.55 -7.25
C PHE A 60 -3.34 5.50 -8.38
N PHE A 61 -4.48 4.85 -8.14
CA PHE A 61 -5.70 5.01 -8.94
C PHE A 61 -6.68 5.91 -8.19
N LYS A 62 -7.56 6.59 -8.90
CA LYS A 62 -8.49 7.53 -8.27
C LYS A 62 -9.92 6.99 -8.22
N PRO A 63 -10.63 7.21 -7.10
CA PRO A 63 -12.08 7.03 -7.04
C PRO A 63 -12.77 8.20 -7.75
N ASN A 64 -13.80 7.90 -8.56
CA ASN A 64 -14.59 8.91 -9.28
C ASN A 64 -15.92 9.21 -8.54
N PRO A 65 -16.54 10.36 -8.76
CA PRO A 65 -17.79 10.74 -8.06
C PRO A 65 -18.95 9.78 -8.26
N ASP A 66 -18.97 9.02 -9.36
CA ASP A 66 -19.98 8.02 -9.67
C ASP A 66 -19.76 6.67 -8.98
N GLY A 67 -18.64 6.51 -8.29
CA GLY A 67 -18.23 5.28 -7.63
C GLY A 67 -17.33 4.39 -8.46
N SER A 68 -17.04 4.68 -9.73
CA SER A 68 -16.02 3.97 -10.48
C SER A 68 -14.60 4.33 -10.01
N ILE A 69 -13.62 3.51 -10.37
CA ILE A 69 -12.20 3.86 -10.24
C ILE A 69 -11.55 3.96 -11.61
N SER A 70 -10.52 4.77 -11.73
CA SER A 70 -9.78 4.95 -12.97
C SER A 70 -8.30 5.20 -12.71
N PRO A 71 -7.42 4.95 -13.69
CA PRO A 71 -6.03 5.40 -13.63
C PRO A 71 -5.97 6.88 -13.28
N PHE A 72 -5.03 7.27 -12.41
CA PHE A 72 -4.78 8.69 -12.13
C PHE A 72 -4.06 9.37 -13.30
N ASP A 73 -3.06 8.70 -13.82
CA ASP A 73 -2.38 9.08 -15.06
C ASP A 73 -2.50 7.94 -16.09
N PRO A 74 -3.52 7.98 -16.97
CA PRO A 74 -3.77 6.88 -17.92
C PRO A 74 -2.58 6.55 -18.83
N VAL A 75 -1.70 7.54 -19.09
CA VAL A 75 -0.51 7.36 -19.92
C VAL A 75 0.58 6.62 -19.15
N ALA A 76 0.96 7.14 -17.97
CA ALA A 76 1.97 6.52 -17.12
C ALA A 76 1.52 5.14 -16.63
N ASP A 77 0.29 5.05 -16.13
CA ASP A 77 -0.23 3.83 -15.52
C ASP A 77 -0.27 2.65 -16.51
N LYS A 78 -0.70 2.91 -17.75
CA LYS A 78 -0.70 1.89 -18.80
C LYS A 78 0.72 1.49 -19.19
N THR A 79 1.61 2.46 -19.33
CA THR A 79 3.01 2.21 -19.70
C THR A 79 3.74 1.42 -18.62
N LEU A 80 3.60 1.84 -17.36
CA LEU A 80 4.32 1.22 -16.25
C LEU A 80 3.78 -0.18 -15.91
N LEU A 81 2.46 -0.33 -15.86
CA LEU A 81 1.84 -1.61 -15.49
C LEU A 81 1.95 -2.65 -16.61
N LEU A 82 1.69 -2.27 -17.87
CA LEU A 82 1.58 -3.20 -19.00
C LEU A 82 2.81 -3.20 -19.93
N GLY A 83 3.71 -2.23 -19.80
CA GLY A 83 4.83 -2.06 -20.75
C GLY A 83 4.38 -1.56 -22.12
N GLU A 84 3.18 -1.01 -22.23
CA GLU A 84 2.65 -0.49 -23.49
C GLU A 84 3.04 0.98 -23.68
N ALA A 85 3.59 1.33 -24.86
CA ALA A 85 3.78 2.73 -25.18
C ALA A 85 2.42 3.40 -25.40
N ALA A 86 2.05 4.31 -24.51
CA ALA A 86 0.85 5.11 -24.71
C ALA A 86 1.12 6.18 -25.77
N PRO A 87 0.17 6.45 -26.69
CA PRO A 87 0.27 7.56 -27.63
C PRO A 87 0.47 8.88 -26.88
N GLY A 88 1.45 9.68 -27.28
CA GLY A 88 1.68 11.00 -26.70
C GLY A 88 2.70 11.08 -25.57
N ILE A 89 3.34 9.98 -25.15
CA ILE A 89 4.48 10.08 -24.23
C ILE A 89 5.61 10.85 -24.94
N PRO A 90 6.05 12.00 -24.41
CA PRO A 90 7.19 12.71 -24.96
C PRO A 90 8.41 11.79 -24.96
N ARG A 91 9.15 11.78 -26.05
CA ARG A 91 10.40 11.01 -26.18
C ARG A 91 11.38 11.22 -25.01
N ALA A 92 11.37 12.39 -24.39
CA ALA A 92 12.21 12.70 -23.24
C ALA A 92 11.93 11.83 -22.00
N TYR A 93 10.75 11.23 -21.88
CA TYR A 93 10.36 10.38 -20.75
C TYR A 93 10.60 8.89 -20.97
N LEU A 94 10.85 8.51 -22.20
CA LEU A 94 11.29 7.16 -22.55
C LEU A 94 12.84 7.20 -22.50
N GLY A 95 13.47 6.49 -21.61
CA GLY A 95 14.92 6.55 -21.39
C GLY A 95 15.73 6.45 -22.69
N LYS A 96 16.85 7.19 -22.80
CA LYS A 96 17.65 7.28 -24.04
C LYS A 96 18.11 5.95 -24.62
N LYS A 97 18.23 4.90 -23.79
CA LYS A 97 18.64 3.56 -24.20
C LYS A 97 17.51 2.74 -24.85
N ASP A 98 16.26 3.11 -24.58
CA ASP A 98 15.09 2.35 -25.04
C ASP A 98 14.50 2.95 -26.31
N PHE A 99 15.00 4.15 -26.71
CA PHE A 99 14.60 4.84 -27.93
C PHE A 99 15.15 4.16 -29.17
N GLY A 100 14.25 3.59 -29.95
CA GLY A 100 14.60 2.84 -31.16
C GLY A 100 14.71 1.34 -30.95
N ASN A 101 14.49 0.85 -29.74
CA ASN A 101 14.28 -0.57 -29.50
C ASN A 101 12.84 -0.94 -29.89
N PRO A 102 12.61 -1.75 -30.96
CA PRO A 102 11.27 -2.25 -31.29
C PRO A 102 10.65 -3.09 -30.20
N ASP A 103 11.44 -3.54 -29.22
CA ASP A 103 11.02 -4.30 -28.06
C ASP A 103 10.52 -3.43 -26.89
N TRP A 104 10.37 -2.11 -27.05
CA TRP A 104 9.77 -1.25 -26.01
C TRP A 104 8.38 -1.74 -25.56
N HIS A 105 7.62 -2.33 -26.47
CA HIS A 105 6.32 -2.93 -26.21
C HIS A 105 6.39 -4.32 -25.57
N ASN A 106 7.60 -4.80 -25.24
CA ASN A 106 7.73 -6.14 -24.77
C ASN A 106 7.58 -6.21 -23.23
N ASP A 107 7.33 -7.41 -22.76
CA ASP A 107 7.08 -7.82 -21.39
C ASP A 107 8.12 -7.33 -20.38
N ARG A 108 9.32 -6.98 -20.83
CA ARG A 108 10.43 -6.52 -19.98
C ARG A 108 10.19 -5.15 -19.35
N ASN A 109 9.28 -4.35 -19.88
CA ASN A 109 8.96 -3.02 -19.34
C ASN A 109 7.68 -3.01 -18.50
N SER A 110 6.93 -4.12 -18.47
CA SER A 110 5.74 -4.29 -17.64
C SER A 110 6.13 -4.57 -16.20
N LEU A 111 5.67 -3.73 -15.27
CA LEU A 111 5.81 -3.97 -13.84
C LEU A 111 5.14 -5.28 -13.43
N VAL A 112 3.92 -5.54 -13.94
CA VAL A 112 3.16 -6.75 -13.62
C VAL A 112 3.89 -8.01 -14.09
N LYS A 113 4.36 -8.03 -15.34
CA LYS A 113 5.04 -9.22 -15.87
C LYS A 113 6.39 -9.47 -15.21
N ARG A 114 7.16 -8.40 -14.92
CA ARG A 114 8.42 -8.52 -14.17
C ARG A 114 8.20 -9.04 -12.76
N ALA A 115 7.24 -8.45 -12.03
CA ALA A 115 6.91 -8.92 -10.69
C ALA A 115 6.51 -10.40 -10.69
N HIS A 116 5.60 -10.79 -11.60
CA HIS A 116 5.14 -12.17 -11.70
C HIS A 116 6.26 -13.15 -12.09
N SER A 117 7.21 -12.76 -12.94
CA SER A 117 8.36 -13.62 -13.26
C SER A 117 9.28 -13.90 -12.06
N GLU A 118 9.26 -13.03 -11.04
CA GLU A 118 9.99 -13.17 -9.79
C GLU A 118 9.12 -13.69 -8.63
N GLY A 119 7.87 -14.08 -8.91
CA GLY A 119 6.93 -14.58 -7.90
C GLY A 119 6.36 -13.49 -6.98
N VAL A 120 6.48 -12.22 -7.37
CA VAL A 120 6.03 -11.05 -6.61
C VAL A 120 4.65 -10.62 -7.07
N LYS A 121 3.75 -10.36 -6.13
CA LYS A 121 2.39 -9.86 -6.41
C LYS A 121 2.42 -8.39 -6.80
N VAL A 122 1.41 -7.97 -7.58
CA VAL A 122 1.14 -6.56 -7.86
C VAL A 122 -0.27 -6.23 -7.45
N VAL A 123 -0.42 -5.19 -6.62
CA VAL A 123 -1.68 -4.69 -6.10
C VAL A 123 -1.81 -3.22 -6.52
N ILE A 124 -3.00 -2.78 -6.91
CA ILE A 124 -3.27 -1.36 -7.17
C ILE A 124 -3.82 -0.72 -5.90
N SER A 125 -3.21 0.39 -5.47
CA SER A 125 -3.72 1.25 -4.40
C SER A 125 -4.65 2.31 -4.97
N VAL A 126 -5.83 2.45 -4.35
CA VAL A 126 -6.85 3.43 -4.73
C VAL A 126 -6.95 4.47 -3.63
N GLY A 127 -6.76 5.74 -3.99
CA GLY A 127 -6.84 6.86 -3.05
C GLY A 127 -5.52 7.59 -2.83
N GLY A 128 -5.08 7.64 -1.59
CA GLY A 128 -3.98 8.48 -1.11
C GLY A 128 -4.45 9.87 -0.70
N TRP A 129 -3.56 10.67 -0.09
CA TRP A 129 -3.88 11.97 0.51
C TRP A 129 -4.68 12.90 -0.40
N THR A 130 -4.27 13.03 -1.66
CA THR A 130 -4.87 14.00 -2.60
C THR A 130 -6.10 13.47 -3.32
N LEU A 131 -6.41 12.17 -3.25
CA LEU A 131 -7.46 11.52 -4.02
C LEU A 131 -8.57 10.92 -3.14
N SER A 132 -8.56 11.19 -1.83
CA SER A 132 -9.51 10.60 -0.88
C SER A 132 -10.86 11.35 -0.77
N ASP A 133 -11.03 12.48 -1.42
CA ASP A 133 -12.20 13.37 -1.27
C ASP A 133 -13.53 12.78 -1.76
N GLN A 134 -13.53 11.70 -2.53
CA GLN A 134 -14.74 11.04 -3.02
C GLN A 134 -15.18 9.85 -2.16
N PHE A 135 -14.31 9.30 -1.33
CA PHE A 135 -14.58 8.06 -0.59
C PHE A 135 -15.81 8.15 0.31
N SER A 136 -15.99 9.24 1.08
CA SER A 136 -17.16 9.38 1.97
C SER A 136 -18.48 9.29 1.19
N SER A 137 -18.58 10.01 0.07
CA SER A 137 -19.75 9.96 -0.83
C SER A 137 -19.96 8.58 -1.45
N ILE A 138 -18.90 7.90 -1.83
CA ILE A 138 -18.95 6.55 -2.41
C ILE A 138 -19.38 5.54 -1.35
N ALA A 139 -18.74 5.58 -0.20
CA ALA A 139 -18.97 4.64 0.89
C ALA A 139 -20.39 4.76 1.48
N ALA A 140 -20.99 5.96 1.48
CA ALA A 140 -22.36 6.19 1.95
C ALA A 140 -23.43 5.58 1.03
N SER A 141 -23.17 5.41 -0.27
CA SER A 141 -24.15 4.93 -1.24
C SER A 141 -23.95 3.44 -1.60
N ALA A 142 -24.98 2.63 -1.37
CA ALA A 142 -24.94 1.21 -1.74
C ALA A 142 -24.72 0.99 -3.26
N GLU A 143 -25.27 1.87 -4.10
CA GLU A 143 -25.06 1.82 -5.55
C GLU A 143 -23.62 2.13 -5.92
N LYS A 144 -23.05 3.21 -5.36
CA LYS A 144 -21.66 3.59 -5.63
C LYS A 144 -20.67 2.55 -5.09
N ARG A 145 -20.94 1.95 -3.91
CA ARG A 145 -20.11 0.84 -3.39
C ARG A 145 -20.09 -0.34 -4.36
N ARG A 146 -21.24 -0.75 -4.91
CA ARG A 146 -21.30 -1.82 -5.91
C ARG A 146 -20.51 -1.47 -7.17
N ARG A 147 -20.62 -0.22 -7.64
CA ARG A 147 -19.86 0.24 -8.82
C ARG A 147 -18.36 0.27 -8.53
N PHE A 148 -17.96 0.73 -7.36
CA PHE A 148 -16.56 0.71 -6.92
C PHE A 148 -15.99 -0.71 -6.91
N ALA A 149 -16.68 -1.64 -6.26
CA ALA A 149 -16.27 -3.03 -6.20
C ALA A 149 -16.21 -3.70 -7.59
N HIS A 150 -17.15 -3.39 -8.47
CA HIS A 150 -17.12 -3.85 -9.86
C HIS A 150 -15.90 -3.29 -10.61
N SER A 151 -15.62 -2.01 -10.47
CA SER A 151 -14.44 -1.37 -11.08
C SER A 151 -13.13 -1.96 -10.57
N CYS A 152 -13.04 -2.34 -9.29
CA CYS A 152 -11.90 -3.08 -8.75
C CYS A 152 -11.64 -4.37 -9.53
N ASN A 153 -12.70 -5.16 -9.79
CA ASN A 153 -12.59 -6.37 -10.60
C ASN A 153 -12.17 -6.09 -12.05
N GLU A 154 -12.66 -5.00 -12.63
CA GLU A 154 -12.22 -4.59 -13.97
C GLU A 154 -10.73 -4.28 -14.01
N MET A 155 -10.20 -3.55 -13.00
CA MET A 155 -8.77 -3.27 -12.91
C MET A 155 -7.95 -4.56 -12.75
N VAL A 156 -8.41 -5.52 -11.94
CA VAL A 156 -7.78 -6.84 -11.82
C VAL A 156 -7.74 -7.55 -13.17
N ARG A 157 -8.80 -7.47 -13.96
CA ARG A 157 -8.85 -8.10 -15.30
C ARG A 157 -7.99 -7.41 -16.33
N VAL A 158 -8.07 -6.08 -16.39
CA VAL A 158 -7.38 -5.25 -17.40
C VAL A 158 -5.87 -5.28 -17.20
N TYR A 159 -5.40 -5.11 -15.97
CA TYR A 159 -3.98 -5.02 -15.67
C TYR A 159 -3.35 -6.36 -15.26
N GLY A 160 -4.13 -7.40 -15.03
CA GLY A 160 -3.63 -8.72 -14.62
C GLY A 160 -3.06 -8.75 -13.20
N ILE A 161 -3.44 -7.80 -12.35
CA ILE A 161 -2.95 -7.64 -10.98
C ILE A 161 -3.53 -8.67 -10.00
N ASP A 162 -2.99 -8.71 -8.79
CA ASP A 162 -3.25 -9.73 -7.78
C ASP A 162 -4.14 -9.24 -6.63
N GLY A 163 -4.63 -8.01 -6.69
CA GLY A 163 -5.48 -7.47 -5.64
C GLY A 163 -5.63 -5.96 -5.67
N ILE A 164 -6.28 -5.46 -4.62
CA ILE A 164 -6.58 -4.06 -4.41
C ILE A 164 -6.11 -3.64 -3.02
N ASP A 165 -5.57 -2.44 -2.92
CA ASP A 165 -5.28 -1.73 -1.69
C ASP A 165 -6.15 -0.48 -1.61
N ILE A 166 -6.71 -0.19 -0.43
CA ILE A 166 -7.54 1.00 -0.21
C ILE A 166 -6.78 1.98 0.69
N ASP A 167 -6.49 3.15 0.14
CA ASP A 167 -5.80 4.21 0.86
C ASP A 167 -6.73 5.42 1.03
N TRP A 168 -7.68 5.27 1.96
CA TRP A 168 -8.60 6.35 2.30
C TRP A 168 -8.07 7.19 3.47
N GLU A 169 -7.70 8.42 3.18
CA GLU A 169 -7.09 9.34 4.15
C GLU A 169 -8.03 10.53 4.46
N TYR A 170 -8.91 10.45 5.45
CA TYR A 170 -9.21 9.31 6.34
C TYR A 170 -10.72 9.22 6.54
N PRO A 171 -11.29 8.07 6.88
CA PRO A 171 -12.68 7.98 7.35
C PRO A 171 -12.92 8.98 8.50
N GLY A 172 -14.03 9.70 8.49
CA GLY A 172 -14.37 10.73 9.48
C GLY A 172 -13.55 12.02 9.41
N PHE A 173 -12.63 12.18 8.43
CA PHE A 173 -11.79 13.37 8.32
C PHE A 173 -12.50 14.49 7.57
N ILE A 174 -13.12 15.42 8.29
CA ILE A 174 -13.93 16.49 7.74
C ILE A 174 -13.19 17.35 6.71
N THR A 175 -11.91 17.64 6.94
CA THR A 175 -11.09 18.43 6.00
C THR A 175 -11.03 17.81 4.61
N ASN A 176 -11.12 16.48 4.51
CA ASN A 176 -11.16 15.74 3.25
C ASN A 176 -12.57 15.22 2.94
N LYS A 177 -13.60 16.02 3.22
CA LYS A 177 -15.02 15.74 3.01
C LYS A 177 -15.57 14.51 3.74
N GLY A 178 -14.91 14.07 4.82
CA GLY A 178 -15.36 12.96 5.65
C GLY A 178 -16.60 13.28 6.46
N SER A 179 -17.31 12.25 6.89
CA SER A 179 -18.50 12.32 7.75
C SER A 179 -18.37 11.39 8.96
N ALA A 180 -19.19 11.61 9.98
CA ALA A 180 -19.22 10.74 11.17
C ALA A 180 -19.63 9.29 10.84
N ASP A 181 -20.38 9.08 9.77
CA ASP A 181 -20.84 7.75 9.35
C ASP A 181 -19.77 6.97 8.59
N ASP A 182 -18.65 7.60 8.23
CA ASP A 182 -17.59 6.97 7.46
C ASP A 182 -17.01 5.74 8.15
N LYS A 183 -17.01 5.72 9.48
CA LYS A 183 -16.63 4.57 10.28
C LYS A 183 -17.38 3.29 9.88
N TYR A 184 -18.67 3.38 9.69
CA TYR A 184 -19.53 2.26 9.30
C TYR A 184 -19.51 2.05 7.79
N ASN A 185 -19.53 3.15 7.05
CA ASN A 185 -19.55 3.14 5.59
C ASN A 185 -18.26 2.55 5.02
N PHE A 186 -17.11 2.74 5.68
CA PHE A 186 -15.85 2.13 5.29
C PHE A 186 -15.90 0.60 5.39
N THR A 187 -16.47 0.07 6.48
CA THR A 187 -16.71 -1.37 6.61
C THR A 187 -17.57 -1.90 5.46
N HIS A 188 -18.64 -1.19 5.11
CA HIS A 188 -19.51 -1.57 3.99
C HIS A 188 -18.80 -1.49 2.64
N LEU A 189 -17.91 -0.53 2.44
CA LEU A 189 -17.11 -0.41 1.21
C LEU A 189 -16.16 -1.59 1.08
N LEU A 190 -15.40 -1.89 2.16
CA LEU A 190 -14.48 -3.03 2.18
C LEU A 190 -15.21 -4.36 1.98
N GLN A 191 -16.38 -4.54 2.59
CA GLN A 191 -17.20 -5.75 2.39
C GLN A 191 -17.60 -5.91 0.91
N ALA A 192 -18.09 -4.83 0.28
CA ALA A 192 -18.48 -4.88 -1.13
C ALA A 192 -17.29 -5.23 -2.04
N VAL A 193 -16.09 -4.69 -1.75
CA VAL A 193 -14.87 -5.03 -2.50
C VAL A 193 -14.47 -6.47 -2.26
N ARG A 194 -14.48 -6.95 -1.00
CA ARG A 194 -14.12 -8.34 -0.67
C ARG A 194 -15.06 -9.33 -1.36
N ASP A 195 -16.37 -9.14 -1.25
CA ASP A 195 -17.37 -10.00 -1.91
C ASP A 195 -17.15 -10.07 -3.43
N SER A 196 -16.79 -8.93 -4.04
CA SER A 196 -16.56 -8.84 -5.48
C SER A 196 -15.27 -9.55 -5.89
N LEU A 197 -14.19 -9.41 -5.08
CA LEU A 197 -12.93 -10.12 -5.31
C LEU A 197 -13.10 -11.63 -5.11
N ASP A 198 -13.80 -12.07 -4.06
CA ASP A 198 -14.08 -13.50 -3.79
C ASP A 198 -14.81 -14.16 -4.95
N ALA A 199 -15.81 -13.47 -5.51
CA ALA A 199 -16.53 -13.96 -6.69
C ALA A 199 -15.60 -14.09 -7.92
N LEU A 200 -14.64 -13.21 -8.08
CA LEU A 200 -13.63 -13.26 -9.14
C LEU A 200 -12.58 -14.33 -8.87
N GLU A 201 -12.17 -14.54 -7.61
CA GLU A 201 -11.28 -15.63 -7.20
C GLU A 201 -11.84 -16.99 -7.59
N PHE A 202 -13.12 -17.24 -7.28
CA PHE A 202 -13.79 -18.49 -7.65
C PHE A 202 -13.71 -18.78 -9.15
N GLN A 203 -13.80 -17.73 -9.98
CA GLN A 203 -13.67 -17.86 -11.44
C GLN A 203 -12.23 -18.10 -11.90
N ARG A 204 -11.24 -17.54 -11.20
CA ARG A 204 -9.82 -17.56 -11.59
C ARG A 204 -9.01 -18.67 -10.94
N GLY A 205 -9.51 -19.28 -9.87
CA GLY A 205 -8.82 -20.32 -9.12
C GLY A 205 -7.58 -19.81 -8.35
N ARG A 206 -7.47 -18.50 -8.10
CA ARG A 206 -6.38 -17.91 -7.32
C ARG A 206 -6.86 -16.79 -6.42
N HIS A 207 -6.22 -16.64 -5.25
CA HIS A 207 -6.53 -15.61 -4.28
C HIS A 207 -6.23 -14.20 -4.82
N LEU A 208 -7.13 -13.24 -4.53
CA LEU A 208 -6.99 -11.82 -4.83
C LEU A 208 -6.92 -11.03 -3.52
N SER A 209 -5.79 -10.40 -3.28
CA SER A 209 -5.52 -9.69 -2.03
C SER A 209 -6.37 -8.43 -1.89
N LEU A 210 -6.86 -8.19 -0.66
CA LEU A 210 -7.42 -6.91 -0.26
C LEU A 210 -6.66 -6.39 0.94
N SER A 211 -5.99 -5.26 0.79
CA SER A 211 -5.33 -4.53 1.87
C SER A 211 -5.87 -3.13 2.01
N ALA A 212 -5.52 -2.46 3.11
CA ALA A 212 -5.80 -1.05 3.26
C ALA A 212 -4.71 -0.36 4.10
N ALA A 213 -4.46 0.93 3.79
CA ALA A 213 -3.56 1.79 4.53
C ALA A 213 -4.32 2.52 5.64
N PHE A 214 -3.68 2.68 6.81
CA PHE A 214 -4.31 3.26 7.99
C PHE A 214 -3.44 4.29 8.67
N GLY A 215 -4.04 5.44 8.98
CA GLY A 215 -3.45 6.40 9.88
C GLY A 215 -3.39 5.87 11.31
N VAL A 216 -2.26 6.09 11.96
CA VAL A 216 -1.94 5.47 13.26
C VAL A 216 -2.19 6.36 14.48
N ALA A 217 -2.59 7.62 14.30
CA ALA A 217 -3.01 8.46 15.42
C ALA A 217 -4.23 7.80 16.11
N PRO A 218 -4.27 7.81 17.47
CA PRO A 218 -5.36 7.17 18.20
C PRO A 218 -6.77 7.61 17.76
N THR A 219 -6.91 8.89 17.38
CA THR A 219 -8.16 9.44 16.83
C THR A 219 -8.54 8.84 15.48
N ARG A 220 -7.57 8.50 14.62
CA ARG A 220 -7.83 7.85 13.33
C ARG A 220 -8.20 6.39 13.50
N MET A 221 -7.50 5.69 14.40
CA MET A 221 -7.81 4.30 14.71
C MET A 221 -9.22 4.13 15.31
N ALA A 222 -9.71 5.12 16.06
CA ALA A 222 -11.04 5.09 16.64
C ALA A 222 -12.18 5.16 15.61
N GLU A 223 -11.88 5.66 14.40
CA GLU A 223 -12.83 5.76 13.28
C GLU A 223 -12.95 4.47 12.45
N ILE A 224 -12.43 3.35 12.93
CA ILE A 224 -12.48 2.06 12.23
C ILE A 224 -13.21 1.00 13.08
N GLU A 225 -14.07 0.23 12.45
CA GLU A 225 -14.72 -0.95 13.07
C GLU A 225 -13.80 -2.18 13.01
N TRP A 226 -12.68 -2.16 13.75
CA TRP A 226 -11.62 -3.17 13.66
C TRP A 226 -12.12 -4.60 13.74
N ALA A 227 -13.08 -4.88 14.64
CA ALA A 227 -13.66 -6.22 14.80
C ALA A 227 -14.30 -6.79 13.53
N LYS A 228 -14.70 -5.93 12.59
CA LYS A 228 -15.27 -6.32 11.30
C LYS A 228 -14.22 -6.25 10.20
N VAL A 229 -13.50 -5.13 10.14
CA VAL A 229 -12.52 -4.84 9.07
C VAL A 229 -11.39 -5.87 9.04
N VAL A 230 -10.92 -6.35 10.19
CA VAL A 230 -9.85 -7.35 10.28
C VAL A 230 -10.15 -8.65 9.52
N HIS A 231 -11.42 -9.02 9.38
CA HIS A 231 -11.83 -10.22 8.67
C HIS A 231 -11.92 -10.04 7.15
N LEU A 232 -12.02 -8.81 6.69
CA LEU A 232 -12.14 -8.46 5.28
C LEU A 232 -10.78 -8.28 4.59
N LEU A 233 -9.75 -7.93 5.36
CA LEU A 233 -8.43 -7.58 4.86
C LEU A 233 -7.45 -8.74 5.01
N ASP A 234 -6.60 -8.92 4.02
CA ASP A 234 -5.42 -9.78 4.10
C ASP A 234 -4.30 -9.09 4.88
N HIS A 235 -4.06 -7.80 4.59
CA HIS A 235 -3.03 -6.98 5.24
C HIS A 235 -3.57 -5.61 5.67
N ILE A 236 -3.05 -5.15 6.80
CA ILE A 236 -3.31 -3.85 7.42
C ILE A 236 -2.02 -3.06 7.37
N ASN A 237 -1.94 -2.09 6.44
CA ASN A 237 -0.74 -1.32 6.19
C ASN A 237 -0.75 -0.06 7.07
N LEU A 238 0.05 -0.04 8.13
CA LEU A 238 0.11 1.08 9.04
C LEU A 238 1.05 2.16 8.52
N MET A 239 0.56 3.37 8.37
CA MET A 239 1.36 4.53 8.01
C MET A 239 2.10 5.05 9.24
N THR A 240 3.11 4.29 9.70
CA THR A 240 3.92 4.57 10.89
C THR A 240 5.02 5.60 10.59
N TYR A 241 4.62 6.68 9.96
CA TYR A 241 5.43 7.83 9.58
C TYR A 241 4.56 9.09 9.57
N ASP A 242 5.16 10.25 9.30
CA ASP A 242 4.50 11.56 9.37
C ASP A 242 3.87 11.87 10.73
N PHE A 243 4.40 11.27 11.79
CA PHE A 243 3.96 11.55 13.15
C PHE A 243 4.17 13.00 13.52
N TYR A 244 5.26 13.60 13.02
CA TYR A 244 5.57 15.02 13.19
C TYR A 244 6.05 15.61 11.86
N GLY A 245 5.48 16.72 11.49
CA GLY A 245 5.78 17.42 10.24
C GLY A 245 5.39 18.90 10.31
N ASN A 246 5.08 19.49 9.16
CA ASN A 246 4.84 20.93 9.02
C ASN A 246 3.64 21.45 9.83
N SER A 247 2.70 20.61 10.23
CA SER A 247 1.56 21.00 11.07
C SER A 247 1.89 21.18 12.55
N PHE A 248 3.10 20.77 12.98
CA PHE A 248 3.48 20.83 14.38
C PHE A 248 4.31 22.08 14.70
N ALA A 249 3.97 22.73 15.82
CA ALA A 249 4.71 23.91 16.31
C ALA A 249 6.10 23.58 16.88
N THR A 250 6.36 22.30 17.14
CA THR A 250 7.63 21.79 17.70
C THR A 250 8.18 20.68 16.83
N THR A 251 9.48 20.69 16.59
CA THR A 251 10.17 19.64 15.84
C THR A 251 10.23 18.34 16.64
N ASN A 252 10.04 17.20 15.96
CA ASN A 252 10.20 15.87 16.53
C ASN A 252 10.48 14.85 15.41
N HIS A 253 10.59 13.56 15.76
CA HIS A 253 10.92 12.49 14.82
C HIS A 253 9.77 12.23 13.83
N ASN A 254 10.09 12.07 12.54
CA ASN A 254 9.12 11.74 11.48
C ASN A 254 8.47 10.35 11.69
N ALA A 255 9.25 9.36 12.09
CA ALA A 255 8.83 7.98 12.25
C ALA A 255 9.47 7.35 13.51
N PRO A 256 9.08 7.78 14.73
CA PRO A 256 9.66 7.25 15.94
C PRO A 256 9.20 5.81 16.18
N LEU A 257 10.12 4.93 16.58
CA LEU A 257 9.80 3.56 16.97
C LEU A 257 9.11 3.50 18.33
N TYR A 258 9.58 4.29 19.29
CA TYR A 258 9.02 4.45 20.62
C TYR A 258 8.65 5.89 20.88
N SER A 259 7.78 6.13 21.87
CA SER A 259 7.33 7.48 22.23
C SER A 259 8.53 8.40 22.48
N PRO A 260 8.68 9.46 21.65
CA PRO A 260 9.82 10.36 21.79
C PRO A 260 9.65 11.25 23.05
N GLU A 261 10.78 11.70 23.61
CA GLU A 261 10.74 12.71 24.66
C GLU A 261 9.95 13.93 24.20
N LYS A 262 9.10 14.48 25.06
CA LYS A 262 8.20 15.62 24.74
C LYS A 262 7.29 15.38 23.53
N GLY A 263 7.05 14.11 23.15
CA GLY A 263 6.12 13.72 22.11
C GLY A 263 4.68 13.62 22.59
N LEU A 264 3.75 13.48 21.65
CA LEU A 264 2.36 13.17 21.94
C LEU A 264 2.25 11.68 22.27
N ASN A 265 1.43 11.37 23.27
CA ASN A 265 1.20 9.97 23.67
C ASN A 265 0.54 9.18 22.53
N GLY A 266 1.10 8.01 22.21
CA GLY A 266 0.61 7.15 21.14
C GLY A 266 1.05 7.57 19.72
N TYR A 267 1.92 8.58 19.60
CA TYR A 267 2.48 9.02 18.30
C TYR A 267 3.83 8.36 18.04
N ASP A 268 3.83 7.02 18.04
CA ASP A 268 4.98 6.19 17.72
C ASP A 268 4.52 4.81 17.20
N THR A 269 5.43 4.12 16.52
CA THR A 269 5.15 2.82 15.89
C THR A 269 4.77 1.74 16.90
N HIS A 270 5.49 1.65 18.01
CA HIS A 270 5.25 0.62 19.04
C HIS A 270 3.86 0.78 19.65
N SER A 271 3.50 2.00 20.05
CA SER A 271 2.17 2.30 20.61
C SER A 271 1.05 2.01 19.62
N ALA A 272 1.24 2.34 18.33
CA ALA A 272 0.26 2.06 17.28
C ALA A 272 -0.01 0.55 17.12
N VAL A 273 1.06 -0.25 17.02
CA VAL A 273 0.94 -1.72 16.90
C VAL A 273 0.31 -2.33 18.15
N ARG A 274 0.78 -1.95 19.34
CA ARG A 274 0.20 -2.43 20.60
C ARG A 274 -1.29 -2.09 20.72
N HIS A 275 -1.66 -0.87 20.36
CA HIS A 275 -3.05 -0.42 20.41
C HIS A 275 -3.96 -1.30 19.54
N LEU A 276 -3.53 -1.63 18.31
CA LEU A 276 -4.27 -2.54 17.43
C LEU A 276 -4.39 -3.95 18.01
N MET A 277 -3.29 -4.51 18.49
CA MET A 277 -3.25 -5.87 19.01
C MET A 277 -4.02 -6.01 20.32
N GLU A 278 -3.75 -5.12 21.29
CA GLU A 278 -4.26 -5.25 22.66
C GLU A 278 -5.70 -4.75 22.81
N ARG A 279 -6.04 -3.65 22.13
CA ARG A 279 -7.37 -3.06 22.25
C ARG A 279 -8.39 -3.61 21.27
N TYR A 280 -7.95 -3.89 20.05
CA TYR A 280 -8.83 -4.29 18.95
C TYR A 280 -8.67 -5.76 18.55
N GLY A 281 -7.71 -6.49 19.12
CA GLY A 281 -7.50 -7.91 18.86
C GLY A 281 -7.00 -8.22 17.45
N VAL A 282 -6.37 -7.25 16.77
CA VAL A 282 -5.85 -7.46 15.42
C VAL A 282 -4.66 -8.42 15.47
N PRO A 283 -4.66 -9.52 14.70
CA PRO A 283 -3.56 -10.47 14.69
C PRO A 283 -2.29 -9.84 14.13
N SER A 284 -1.16 -10.03 14.79
CA SER A 284 0.14 -9.45 14.39
C SER A 284 0.56 -9.80 12.96
N TRP A 285 0.21 -10.98 12.49
CA TRP A 285 0.56 -11.45 11.14
C TRP A 285 -0.19 -10.72 10.01
N LYS A 286 -1.25 -9.96 10.33
CA LYS A 286 -1.94 -9.07 9.37
C LYS A 286 -1.38 -7.66 9.35
N ILE A 287 -0.55 -7.29 10.33
CA ILE A 287 -0.06 -5.92 10.51
C ILE A 287 1.27 -5.74 9.78
N ASN A 288 1.29 -4.84 8.82
CA ASN A 288 2.51 -4.33 8.20
C ASN A 288 2.83 -2.94 8.77
N ILE A 289 4.06 -2.74 9.22
CA ILE A 289 4.54 -1.43 9.63
C ILE A 289 5.14 -0.67 8.44
N GLY A 290 4.78 0.60 8.27
CA GLY A 290 5.30 1.44 7.21
C GLY A 290 6.68 2.00 7.54
N LEU A 291 7.60 1.92 6.60
CA LEU A 291 8.93 2.52 6.69
C LEU A 291 9.02 3.68 5.72
N ALA A 292 9.30 4.88 6.24
CA ALA A 292 9.50 6.07 5.42
C ALA A 292 10.92 6.11 4.86
N PHE A 293 11.06 6.09 3.53
CA PHE A 293 12.33 6.38 2.85
C PHE A 293 12.48 7.87 2.54
N TYR A 294 11.92 8.71 3.41
CA TYR A 294 11.99 10.17 3.35
C TYR A 294 11.96 10.76 4.76
N GLY A 295 12.36 12.03 4.87
CA GLY A 295 12.24 12.80 6.10
C GLY A 295 11.33 14.02 5.93
N ARG A 296 11.12 14.77 7.00
CA ARG A 296 10.45 16.07 6.97
C ARG A 296 11.44 17.15 7.35
N SER A 297 11.64 18.14 6.50
CA SER A 297 12.43 19.32 6.84
C SER A 297 11.54 20.41 7.44
N LEU A 298 12.04 21.09 8.45
CA LEU A 298 11.31 22.17 9.13
C LEU A 298 12.23 23.35 9.37
N LYS A 299 11.74 24.56 9.05
CA LYS A 299 12.39 25.80 9.45
C LYS A 299 12.13 26.04 10.93
N THR A 300 13.18 26.24 11.73
CA THR A 300 13.07 26.55 13.15
C THR A 300 12.98 28.06 13.39
N LYS A 301 12.50 28.47 14.57
CA LYS A 301 12.48 29.91 15.00
C LYS A 301 13.81 30.35 15.57
N GLY A 302 14.72 29.44 15.86
CA GLY A 302 16.04 29.66 16.44
C GLY A 302 17.03 28.62 15.98
N ALA A 303 17.86 28.10 16.87
CA ALA A 303 18.81 27.04 16.58
C ALA A 303 18.12 25.78 16.07
N ALA A 304 18.77 25.04 15.18
CA ALA A 304 18.28 23.74 14.70
C ALA A 304 18.37 22.67 15.80
N GLY A 305 17.43 21.75 15.84
CA GLY A 305 17.41 20.64 16.80
C GLY A 305 16.06 19.97 16.91
N LEU A 306 15.99 18.95 17.75
CA LEU A 306 14.74 18.31 18.18
C LEU A 306 14.13 19.12 19.34
N HIS A 307 12.81 19.06 19.45
CA HIS A 307 12.02 19.71 20.51
C HIS A 307 12.15 21.25 20.54
N VAL A 308 12.48 21.85 19.40
CA VAL A 308 12.56 23.29 19.23
C VAL A 308 11.37 23.85 18.47
N SER A 309 11.09 25.15 18.67
CA SER A 309 9.96 25.80 18.00
C SER A 309 10.14 25.83 16.48
N SER A 310 9.14 25.33 15.77
CA SER A 310 9.05 25.34 14.31
C SER A 310 8.31 26.59 13.80
N ARG A 311 8.62 27.00 12.57
CA ARG A 311 7.83 27.97 11.79
C ARG A 311 6.68 27.31 11.05
N GLN A 312 6.53 25.99 11.17
CA GLN A 312 5.54 25.19 10.44
C GLN A 312 5.69 25.29 8.91
N LEU A 313 6.90 25.54 8.45
CA LEU A 313 7.24 25.65 7.02
C LEU A 313 8.35 24.65 6.67
N PRO A 314 8.26 23.98 5.52
CA PRO A 314 9.33 23.13 5.02
C PRO A 314 10.54 23.94 4.56
N ASP A 315 11.72 23.34 4.54
CA ASP A 315 12.91 23.93 3.94
C ASP A 315 13.01 23.58 2.45
N THR A 316 12.29 24.34 1.64
CA THR A 316 12.31 24.19 0.17
C THR A 316 13.58 24.72 -0.48
N LYS A 317 14.43 25.46 0.25
CA LYS A 317 15.71 25.95 -0.26
C LYS A 317 16.75 24.84 -0.30
N THR A 318 16.86 24.07 0.79
CA THR A 318 17.80 22.95 0.89
C THR A 318 17.28 21.70 0.16
N PHE A 319 15.95 21.50 0.16
CA PHE A 319 15.31 20.33 -0.43
C PHE A 319 14.23 20.76 -1.45
N PRO A 320 14.61 21.32 -2.60
CA PRO A 320 13.65 21.89 -3.55
C PRO A 320 12.83 20.83 -4.32
N GLU A 321 13.41 19.67 -4.60
CA GLU A 321 12.85 18.67 -5.51
C GLU A 321 11.52 18.07 -5.03
N ASP A 322 11.30 17.98 -3.73
CA ASP A 322 10.13 17.36 -3.11
C ASP A 322 9.40 18.30 -2.15
N GLY A 323 9.39 19.60 -2.44
CA GLY A 323 8.70 20.59 -1.61
C GLY A 323 9.21 20.67 -0.17
N GLY A 324 10.49 20.41 0.04
CA GLY A 324 11.12 20.38 1.36
C GLY A 324 11.07 19.01 2.05
N THR A 325 10.77 17.94 1.33
CA THR A 325 10.79 16.56 1.84
C THR A 325 12.09 15.87 1.41
N PRO A 326 13.11 15.73 2.28
CA PRO A 326 14.35 15.05 1.93
C PRO A 326 14.08 13.55 1.69
N MET A 327 14.44 13.06 0.50
CA MET A 327 14.32 11.65 0.15
C MET A 327 15.58 10.89 0.54
N PHE A 328 15.40 9.62 0.91
CA PHE A 328 16.54 8.71 1.09
C PHE A 328 17.31 8.58 -0.23
N ARG A 329 18.64 8.72 -0.14
CA ARG A 329 19.56 8.46 -1.24
C ARG A 329 20.55 7.39 -0.74
N PRO A 330 20.69 6.26 -1.43
CA PRO A 330 21.74 5.31 -1.07
C PRO A 330 23.11 6.00 -1.22
N PRO A 331 24.11 5.60 -0.44
CA PRO A 331 25.50 6.06 -0.66
C PRO A 331 25.91 5.73 -2.10
N THR A 332 26.52 6.70 -2.77
CA THR A 332 27.10 6.53 -4.11
C THR A 332 28.35 5.70 -4.07
#